data_2b8f5a79716d405e93c471ef5c456c7a
#
_entry.id   2b8f5a79716d405e93c471ef5c456c7a
#
_cell.length_a   1.000
_cell.length_b   1.000
_cell.length_c   1.000
_cell.angle_alpha   90.00
_cell.angle_beta   90.00
_cell.angle_gamma   90.00
#
_symmetry.space_group_name_H-M   'P 1'
#
loop_
_entity.id
_entity.type
_entity.pdbx_description
1 polymer ?
#
loop_
_entity_poly.entity_id
_entity_poly.type
_entity_poly.pdbx_seq_one_letter_code
_entity_poly.pdbx_strand_id
1 'polypeptide(L)'
;MHLLIAWLLIAVAVAAQSYNYGVDTDSLARRQDSNSRIVVKPLPQTRNGTIPLRPEIREMKADRFKWDLYILSMSMFQDVSQDDPASWYQIAGIHGQELYRMANVIAGMFPNGTDRQSYLDAARDFRMPYWDWATASPAGESFFPDVFWNATISQNGPQGVQVIHNPLYSYKFHPKNATALIWTPLRDWGETKRAPNSSVSSPEPTSDNEEVNAVLLSKLPQVRQRLMILFSSYKDFNSFGNKAWAVSQNLSALDSIESVHDIVHIYGGLRGHMTYVPLSAFDPLFLLHHTMTDRLVAIWQALNPDSWLLPMAAGENSFTTLKGEIQDPQSPLTPFLASEDGTFWTSDTSRATEAFGYAYNDTDLTGKQKEDLRQELTRKVTQWWGTPNIITLQSNSGIMLSDESSTARYYTEWIANIRVMVEALDGRFAIHFFLGDPSSNWEEWDRDDGSDNNSHIGTVAIFAMNRNSGSDTMISGTLPLTSALIQRGIEPEDAESYLREQLQFRVLGSEEVDPSEVAGLYIDVSCSDVKIEADSDKPEWGELVSRMILWS
;
A
#
# COMPACT_ATOMS: atom_id res chain seq x y z
N MET A 1 -60.90 2.57 25.13
CA MET A 1 -60.48 1.24 24.59
C MET A 1 -59.81 1.54 23.24
N HIS A 2 -58.51 1.88 23.28
CA HIS A 2 -57.69 2.16 22.10
C HIS A 2 -56.70 1.04 21.93
N LEU A 3 -56.89 0.26 20.86
CA LEU A 3 -55.91 -0.75 20.44
C LEU A 3 -54.74 -0.04 19.74
N LEU A 4 -53.56 -0.01 20.37
CA LEU A 4 -52.29 0.28 19.74
C LEU A 4 -51.80 -1.00 19.05
N ILE A 5 -51.82 -1.03 17.72
CA ILE A 5 -51.15 -2.05 16.90
C ILE A 5 -49.71 -1.62 16.78
N ALA A 6 -48.83 -2.25 17.55
CA ALA A 6 -47.38 -2.14 17.38
C ALA A 6 -46.95 -3.01 16.19
N TRP A 7 -46.53 -2.35 15.10
CA TRP A 7 -45.82 -3.04 14.02
C TRP A 7 -44.40 -3.32 14.48
N LEU A 8 -44.14 -4.59 14.84
CA LEU A 8 -42.78 -5.10 15.00
C LEU A 8 -42.19 -5.23 13.60
N LEU A 9 -41.34 -4.28 13.18
CA LEU A 9 -40.44 -4.46 12.07
C LEU A 9 -39.32 -5.43 12.53
N ILE A 10 -39.52 -6.72 12.26
CA ILE A 10 -38.43 -7.69 12.32
C ILE A 10 -37.58 -7.43 11.09
N ALA A 11 -36.51 -6.66 11.26
CA ALA A 11 -35.42 -6.61 10.29
C ALA A 11 -34.73 -7.99 10.31
N VAL A 12 -35.18 -8.89 9.47
CA VAL A 12 -34.38 -10.08 9.14
C VAL A 12 -33.18 -9.56 8.40
N ALA A 13 -32.03 -9.53 9.07
CA ALA A 13 -30.76 -9.34 8.41
C ALA A 13 -30.55 -10.57 7.51
N VAL A 14 -30.99 -10.47 6.25
CA VAL A 14 -30.61 -11.43 5.23
C VAL A 14 -29.11 -11.24 5.05
N ALA A 15 -28.33 -12.22 5.48
CA ALA A 15 -26.91 -12.22 5.19
C ALA A 15 -26.75 -12.09 3.68
N ALA A 16 -26.16 -11.00 3.21
CA ALA A 16 -25.97 -10.78 1.79
C ALA A 16 -25.12 -11.92 1.23
N GLN A 17 -25.62 -12.54 0.17
CA GLN A 17 -25.02 -13.68 -0.50
C GLN A 17 -24.16 -13.19 -1.67
N SER A 18 -23.35 -14.09 -2.21
CA SER A 18 -22.66 -13.88 -3.48
C SER A 18 -23.66 -13.71 -4.64
N TYR A 19 -23.21 -13.14 -5.75
CA TYR A 19 -24.06 -12.96 -6.93
C TYR A 19 -24.52 -14.32 -7.49
N ASN A 20 -25.83 -14.48 -7.69
CA ASN A 20 -26.39 -15.69 -8.28
C ASN A 20 -26.37 -15.60 -9.82
N TYR A 21 -25.48 -16.35 -10.44
CA TYR A 21 -25.33 -16.42 -11.91
C TYR A 21 -26.34 -17.36 -12.59
N GLY A 22 -27.18 -18.09 -11.83
CA GLY A 22 -28.08 -19.11 -12.37
C GLY A 22 -27.39 -20.40 -12.81
N VAL A 23 -26.09 -20.55 -12.50
CA VAL A 23 -25.25 -21.72 -12.80
C VAL A 23 -24.35 -22.02 -11.59
N ASP A 24 -23.88 -23.27 -11.51
CA ASP A 24 -22.89 -23.65 -10.51
C ASP A 24 -21.52 -23.05 -10.83
N THR A 25 -21.09 -22.08 -10.01
CA THR A 25 -19.82 -21.36 -10.15
C THR A 25 -18.61 -22.24 -9.88
N ASP A 26 -18.73 -23.27 -9.05
CA ASP A 26 -17.67 -24.24 -8.79
C ASP A 26 -17.27 -24.99 -10.07
N SER A 27 -18.23 -25.27 -10.96
CA SER A 27 -17.95 -25.89 -12.25
C SER A 27 -17.15 -24.99 -13.19
N LEU A 28 -17.21 -23.68 -13.00
CA LEU A 28 -16.48 -22.67 -13.77
C LEU A 28 -15.07 -22.43 -13.23
N ALA A 29 -14.88 -22.62 -11.93
CA ALA A 29 -13.57 -22.54 -11.27
C ALA A 29 -12.70 -23.76 -11.59
N ARG A 30 -13.28 -24.96 -11.64
CA ARG A 30 -12.59 -26.24 -11.85
C ARG A 30 -12.11 -26.46 -13.29
N ARG A 31 -11.21 -25.66 -13.82
CA ARG A 31 -10.57 -25.93 -15.11
C ARG A 31 -9.14 -26.43 -15.03
N GLN A 32 -8.60 -26.65 -13.85
CA GLN A 32 -7.29 -27.26 -13.70
C GLN A 32 -7.45 -28.64 -13.04
N ASP A 33 -6.88 -29.67 -13.67
CA ASP A 33 -6.69 -30.95 -12.99
C ASP A 33 -5.95 -30.70 -11.68
N SER A 34 -6.37 -31.36 -10.61
CA SER A 34 -5.81 -31.24 -9.26
C SER A 34 -4.27 -31.46 -9.17
N ASN A 35 -3.65 -31.87 -10.26
CA ASN A 35 -2.20 -32.06 -10.44
C ASN A 35 -1.54 -31.02 -11.35
N SER A 36 -2.27 -30.05 -11.90
CA SER A 36 -1.66 -29.06 -12.77
C SER A 36 -1.01 -27.95 -11.94
N ARG A 37 0.24 -27.64 -12.27
CA ARG A 37 0.98 -26.52 -11.69
C ARG A 37 0.34 -25.21 -12.14
N ILE A 38 0.18 -24.26 -11.23
CA ILE A 38 -0.31 -22.92 -11.56
C ILE A 38 0.83 -22.13 -12.19
N VAL A 39 0.66 -21.78 -13.47
CA VAL A 39 1.63 -20.98 -14.23
C VAL A 39 1.14 -19.56 -14.36
N VAL A 40 1.96 -18.59 -13.99
CA VAL A 40 1.69 -17.16 -14.16
C VAL A 40 1.96 -16.77 -15.60
N LYS A 41 0.90 -16.59 -16.39
CA LYS A 41 0.98 -16.25 -17.83
C LYS A 41 0.69 -14.77 -18.07
N PRO A 42 1.36 -14.14 -19.06
CA PRO A 42 1.02 -12.80 -19.49
C PRO A 42 -0.45 -12.70 -19.91
N LEU A 43 -1.11 -11.60 -19.57
CA LEU A 43 -2.44 -11.29 -20.05
C LEU A 43 -2.40 -10.86 -21.53
N PRO A 44 -3.45 -11.15 -22.32
CA PRO A 44 -3.48 -10.79 -23.74
C PRO A 44 -3.41 -9.28 -23.97
N GLN A 45 -2.77 -8.89 -25.06
CA GLN A 45 -2.82 -7.52 -25.59
C GLN A 45 -4.21 -7.21 -26.19
N THR A 46 -4.49 -5.93 -26.44
CA THR A 46 -5.67 -5.50 -27.19
C THR A 46 -5.66 -6.03 -28.63
N ARG A 47 -6.79 -5.89 -29.34
CA ARG A 47 -6.84 -6.23 -30.77
C ARG A 47 -5.84 -5.46 -31.64
N ASN A 48 -5.45 -4.27 -31.21
CA ASN A 48 -4.50 -3.41 -31.94
C ASN A 48 -3.04 -3.66 -31.51
N GLY A 49 -2.78 -4.67 -30.66
CA GLY A 49 -1.44 -4.97 -30.15
C GLY A 49 -0.94 -4.01 -29.07
N THR A 50 -1.79 -3.12 -28.55
CA THR A 50 -1.46 -2.28 -27.40
C THR A 50 -1.62 -3.05 -26.09
N ILE A 51 -0.90 -2.64 -25.06
CA ILE A 51 -0.98 -3.22 -23.72
C ILE A 51 -2.07 -2.46 -22.94
N PRO A 52 -3.10 -3.14 -22.39
CA PRO A 52 -4.11 -2.49 -21.59
C PRO A 52 -3.55 -1.92 -20.29
N LEU A 53 -4.07 -0.75 -19.88
CA LEU A 53 -3.63 -0.03 -18.70
C LEU A 53 -4.40 -0.48 -17.46
N ARG A 54 -3.73 -0.49 -16.31
CA ARG A 54 -4.36 -0.58 -14.99
C ARG A 54 -4.94 0.78 -14.62
N PRO A 55 -6.27 0.89 -14.42
CA PRO A 55 -6.89 2.16 -14.02
C PRO A 55 -6.78 2.40 -12.50
N GLU A 56 -6.93 3.63 -12.07
CA GLU A 56 -7.25 3.95 -10.68
C GLU A 56 -8.67 3.47 -10.37
N ILE A 57 -8.95 3.07 -9.12
CA ILE A 57 -10.23 2.44 -8.74
C ILE A 57 -11.44 3.33 -9.00
N ARG A 58 -11.31 4.66 -8.85
CA ARG A 58 -12.37 5.62 -9.14
C ARG A 58 -12.62 5.76 -10.65
N GLU A 59 -11.55 5.70 -11.45
CA GLU A 59 -11.66 5.65 -12.92
C GLU A 59 -12.36 4.36 -13.37
N MET A 60 -12.01 3.23 -12.75
CA MET A 60 -12.71 1.97 -13.03
C MET A 60 -14.19 2.04 -12.66
N LYS A 61 -14.53 2.64 -11.50
CA LYS A 61 -15.91 2.84 -11.05
C LYS A 61 -16.72 3.69 -12.03
N ALA A 62 -16.09 4.64 -12.72
CA ALA A 62 -16.73 5.49 -13.73
C ALA A 62 -17.06 4.74 -15.03
N ASP A 63 -16.37 3.65 -15.35
CA ASP A 63 -16.67 2.76 -16.48
C ASP A 63 -17.59 1.64 -16.01
N ARG A 64 -18.90 1.79 -16.27
CA ARG A 64 -19.94 0.83 -15.85
C ARG A 64 -19.58 -0.63 -16.21
N PHE A 65 -19.08 -0.89 -17.41
CA PHE A 65 -18.83 -2.25 -17.88
C PHE A 65 -17.63 -2.88 -17.19
N LYS A 66 -16.55 -2.13 -17.00
CA LYS A 66 -15.38 -2.59 -16.25
C LYS A 66 -15.71 -2.75 -14.77
N TRP A 67 -16.50 -1.82 -14.19
CA TRP A 67 -16.91 -1.88 -12.80
C TRP A 67 -17.76 -3.12 -12.49
N ASP A 68 -18.81 -3.36 -13.31
CA ASP A 68 -19.65 -4.53 -13.14
C ASP A 68 -18.81 -5.83 -13.19
N LEU A 69 -17.91 -5.93 -14.17
CA LEU A 69 -17.03 -7.10 -14.30
C LEU A 69 -16.06 -7.23 -13.13
N TYR A 70 -15.53 -6.12 -12.61
CA TYR A 70 -14.61 -6.14 -11.48
C TYR A 70 -15.29 -6.66 -10.22
N ILE A 71 -16.42 -6.08 -9.83
CA ILE A 71 -17.16 -6.50 -8.64
C ILE A 71 -17.64 -7.96 -8.77
N LEU A 72 -18.17 -8.33 -9.92
CA LEU A 72 -18.63 -9.69 -10.16
C LEU A 72 -17.48 -10.71 -10.16
N SER A 73 -16.34 -10.38 -10.78
CA SER A 73 -15.18 -11.28 -10.78
C SER A 73 -14.57 -11.43 -9.39
N MET A 74 -14.51 -10.35 -8.61
CA MET A 74 -14.09 -10.41 -7.20
C MET A 74 -15.04 -11.30 -6.37
N SER A 75 -16.36 -11.10 -6.52
CA SER A 75 -17.37 -11.92 -5.83
C SER A 75 -17.25 -13.40 -6.21
N MET A 76 -17.14 -13.71 -7.50
CA MET A 76 -16.98 -15.09 -7.98
C MET A 76 -15.67 -15.71 -7.48
N PHE A 77 -14.58 -14.96 -7.47
CA PHE A 77 -13.27 -15.44 -7.03
C PHE A 77 -13.22 -15.74 -5.54
N GLN A 78 -13.83 -14.86 -4.74
CA GLN A 78 -13.93 -15.07 -3.29
C GLN A 78 -14.84 -16.25 -2.93
N ASP A 79 -15.77 -16.62 -3.79
CA ASP A 79 -16.73 -17.72 -3.58
C ASP A 79 -16.17 -19.10 -4.00
N VAL A 80 -15.00 -19.14 -4.65
CA VAL A 80 -14.32 -20.40 -4.99
C VAL A 80 -13.93 -21.15 -3.72
N SER A 81 -14.18 -22.47 -3.68
CA SER A 81 -13.83 -23.34 -2.56
C SER A 81 -12.37 -23.12 -2.12
N GLN A 82 -12.16 -22.97 -0.81
CA GLN A 82 -10.82 -22.78 -0.23
C GLN A 82 -9.90 -23.99 -0.45
N ASP A 83 -10.43 -25.15 -0.82
CA ASP A 83 -9.67 -26.35 -1.19
C ASP A 83 -9.14 -26.29 -2.64
N ASP A 84 -9.64 -25.36 -3.47
CA ASP A 84 -9.15 -25.19 -4.84
C ASP A 84 -7.79 -24.46 -4.81
N PRO A 85 -6.73 -25.00 -5.42
CA PRO A 85 -5.42 -24.36 -5.48
C PRO A 85 -5.44 -22.96 -6.11
N ALA A 86 -6.42 -22.65 -6.96
CA ALA A 86 -6.60 -21.34 -7.58
C ALA A 86 -7.60 -20.43 -6.84
N SER A 87 -8.03 -20.79 -5.63
CA SER A 87 -8.95 -19.97 -4.84
C SER A 87 -8.28 -18.71 -4.26
N TRP A 88 -9.10 -17.74 -3.89
CA TRP A 88 -8.64 -16.57 -3.13
C TRP A 88 -7.80 -16.95 -1.92
N TYR A 89 -8.20 -18.01 -1.22
CA TYR A 89 -7.53 -18.49 -0.01
C TYR A 89 -6.13 -19.05 -0.27
N GLN A 90 -5.94 -19.77 -1.39
CA GLN A 90 -4.70 -20.49 -1.68
C GLN A 90 -3.66 -19.64 -2.44
N ILE A 91 -4.10 -18.67 -3.23
CA ILE A 91 -3.22 -17.89 -4.10
C ILE A 91 -3.12 -16.43 -3.68
N ALA A 92 -2.04 -16.10 -2.98
CA ALA A 92 -1.72 -14.71 -2.67
C ALA A 92 -1.09 -13.93 -3.85
N GLY A 93 -0.54 -14.60 -4.87
CA GLY A 93 0.32 -13.94 -5.87
C GLY A 93 -0.22 -13.79 -7.30
N ILE A 94 -1.29 -14.49 -7.70
CA ILE A 94 -1.79 -14.51 -9.08
C ILE A 94 -3.23 -14.03 -9.26
N HIS A 95 -3.74 -13.29 -8.31
CA HIS A 95 -5.12 -12.77 -8.31
C HIS A 95 -5.51 -12.05 -9.60
N GLY A 96 -4.62 -11.26 -10.20
CA GLY A 96 -4.91 -10.52 -11.43
C GLY A 96 -5.20 -11.41 -12.63
N GLN A 97 -4.55 -12.57 -12.76
CA GLN A 97 -4.82 -13.54 -13.83
C GLN A 97 -6.19 -14.20 -13.64
N GLU A 98 -6.52 -14.62 -12.43
CA GLU A 98 -7.82 -15.25 -12.15
C GLU A 98 -8.98 -14.24 -12.29
N LEU A 99 -8.81 -13.01 -11.81
CA LEU A 99 -9.80 -11.96 -12.03
C LEU A 99 -10.06 -11.69 -13.51
N TYR A 100 -8.99 -11.63 -14.32
CA TYR A 100 -9.12 -11.50 -15.78
C TYR A 100 -9.90 -12.66 -16.39
N ARG A 101 -9.59 -13.91 -16.01
CA ARG A 101 -10.29 -15.10 -16.48
C ARG A 101 -11.77 -15.04 -16.11
N MET A 102 -12.09 -14.73 -14.86
CA MET A 102 -13.48 -14.65 -14.40
C MET A 102 -14.25 -13.51 -15.05
N ALA A 103 -13.63 -12.34 -15.23
CA ALA A 103 -14.26 -11.24 -15.97
C ALA A 103 -14.68 -11.66 -17.40
N ASN A 104 -13.82 -12.41 -18.11
CA ASN A 104 -14.14 -12.92 -19.44
C ASN A 104 -15.25 -13.98 -19.43
N VAL A 105 -15.27 -14.87 -18.45
CA VAL A 105 -16.36 -15.85 -18.27
C VAL A 105 -17.68 -15.12 -18.01
N ILE A 106 -17.70 -14.17 -17.09
CA ILE A 106 -18.92 -13.40 -16.72
C ILE A 106 -19.43 -12.58 -17.91
N ALA A 107 -18.55 -11.91 -18.65
CA ALA A 107 -18.92 -11.17 -19.87
C ALA A 107 -19.65 -12.05 -20.89
N GLY A 108 -19.22 -13.32 -21.03
CA GLY A 108 -19.86 -14.32 -21.87
C GLY A 108 -21.26 -14.75 -21.42
N MET A 109 -21.60 -14.56 -20.13
CA MET A 109 -22.90 -14.94 -19.55
C MET A 109 -23.98 -13.86 -19.77
N PHE A 110 -23.62 -12.62 -20.08
CA PHE A 110 -24.62 -11.58 -20.32
C PHE A 110 -25.53 -11.96 -21.51
N PRO A 111 -26.85 -11.71 -21.40
CA PRO A 111 -27.80 -12.04 -22.47
C PRO A 111 -27.44 -11.34 -23.77
N ASN A 112 -27.81 -11.97 -24.92
CA ASN A 112 -27.67 -11.32 -26.20
C ASN A 112 -28.47 -10.02 -26.25
N GLY A 113 -27.79 -8.91 -26.54
CA GLY A 113 -28.35 -7.57 -26.54
C GLY A 113 -27.26 -6.52 -26.79
N THR A 114 -27.62 -5.25 -26.74
CA THR A 114 -26.74 -4.12 -27.05
C THR A 114 -25.53 -4.05 -26.13
N ASP A 115 -25.69 -4.40 -24.85
CA ASP A 115 -24.63 -4.27 -23.84
C ASP A 115 -23.63 -5.45 -23.85
N ARG A 116 -24.02 -6.62 -24.38
CA ARG A 116 -23.13 -7.80 -24.36
C ARG A 116 -21.79 -7.56 -25.03
N GLN A 117 -21.76 -6.88 -26.18
CA GLN A 117 -20.51 -6.60 -26.87
C GLN A 117 -19.63 -5.66 -26.05
N SER A 118 -20.21 -4.68 -25.36
CA SER A 118 -19.48 -3.76 -24.46
C SER A 118 -18.86 -4.52 -23.29
N TYR A 119 -19.54 -5.49 -22.68
CA TYR A 119 -18.97 -6.35 -21.64
C TYR A 119 -17.83 -7.23 -22.18
N LEU A 120 -17.97 -7.80 -23.36
CA LEU A 120 -16.91 -8.61 -23.99
C LEU A 120 -15.66 -7.76 -24.32
N ASP A 121 -15.86 -6.53 -24.75
CA ASP A 121 -14.77 -5.61 -25.03
C ASP A 121 -14.10 -5.13 -23.73
N ALA A 122 -14.88 -4.79 -22.70
CA ALA A 122 -14.37 -4.43 -21.38
C ALA A 122 -13.60 -5.59 -20.72
N ALA A 123 -14.08 -6.83 -20.84
CA ALA A 123 -13.42 -8.02 -20.28
C ALA A 123 -12.08 -8.31 -20.94
N ARG A 124 -11.96 -8.14 -22.26
CA ARG A 124 -10.70 -8.33 -22.98
C ARG A 124 -9.62 -7.38 -22.52
N ASP A 125 -9.99 -6.12 -22.30
CA ASP A 125 -9.07 -5.07 -21.90
C ASP A 125 -9.03 -4.90 -20.36
N PHE A 126 -9.66 -5.82 -19.63
CA PHE A 126 -9.71 -5.78 -18.16
C PHE A 126 -8.32 -5.94 -17.54
N ARG A 127 -7.98 -5.01 -16.64
CA ARG A 127 -6.81 -5.10 -15.75
C ARG A 127 -7.22 -4.71 -14.34
N MET A 128 -6.62 -5.37 -13.37
CA MET A 128 -6.86 -5.09 -11.95
C MET A 128 -6.52 -3.62 -11.64
N PRO A 129 -7.39 -2.88 -10.94
CA PRO A 129 -7.15 -1.48 -10.62
C PRO A 129 -6.14 -1.31 -9.49
N TYR A 130 -5.64 -0.08 -9.33
CA TYR A 130 -4.92 0.37 -8.14
C TYR A 130 -5.73 1.43 -7.38
N TRP A 131 -5.43 1.63 -6.11
CA TRP A 131 -5.87 2.79 -5.34
C TRP A 131 -4.68 3.72 -5.11
N ASP A 132 -4.75 4.96 -5.61
CA ASP A 132 -3.71 5.96 -5.37
C ASP A 132 -3.78 6.51 -3.94
N TRP A 133 -3.11 5.82 -3.02
CA TRP A 133 -2.99 6.21 -1.62
C TRP A 133 -1.89 7.26 -1.36
N ALA A 134 -1.24 7.74 -2.40
CA ALA A 134 -0.16 8.74 -2.33
C ALA A 134 -0.60 10.12 -2.83
N THR A 135 -1.83 10.27 -3.32
CA THR A 135 -2.36 11.51 -3.86
C THR A 135 -3.68 11.85 -3.17
N ALA A 136 -3.95 13.14 -2.97
CA ALA A 136 -5.23 13.57 -2.39
C ALA A 136 -6.41 13.12 -3.26
N SER A 137 -7.50 12.71 -2.62
CA SER A 137 -8.74 12.36 -3.33
C SER A 137 -9.33 13.54 -4.10
N PRO A 138 -10.10 13.30 -5.16
CA PRO A 138 -10.91 14.33 -5.81
C PRO A 138 -11.81 15.06 -4.80
N ALA A 139 -12.11 16.33 -5.09
CA ALA A 139 -12.94 17.13 -4.21
C ALA A 139 -14.34 16.49 -4.00
N GLY A 140 -14.73 16.33 -2.76
CA GLY A 140 -16.00 15.72 -2.37
C GLY A 140 -15.98 14.19 -2.23
N GLU A 141 -14.84 13.54 -2.46
CA GLU A 141 -14.65 12.11 -2.24
C GLU A 141 -13.81 11.83 -1.00
N SER A 142 -14.07 10.71 -0.34
CA SER A 142 -13.24 10.23 0.77
C SER A 142 -11.86 9.81 0.29
N PHE A 143 -10.84 9.99 1.14
CA PHE A 143 -9.48 9.54 0.82
C PHE A 143 -9.43 8.01 0.67
N PHE A 144 -9.88 7.29 1.68
CA PHE A 144 -10.13 5.86 1.57
C PHE A 144 -11.42 5.65 0.77
N PRO A 145 -11.37 5.00 -0.43
CA PRO A 145 -12.50 4.97 -1.34
C PRO A 145 -13.77 4.38 -0.73
N ASP A 146 -14.91 5.04 -0.96
CA ASP A 146 -16.23 4.66 -0.43
C ASP A 146 -16.68 3.26 -0.85
N VAL A 147 -16.11 2.71 -1.91
CA VAL A 147 -16.38 1.36 -2.40
C VAL A 147 -16.02 0.26 -1.39
N PHE A 148 -15.17 0.56 -0.42
CA PHE A 148 -14.79 -0.34 0.67
C PHE A 148 -15.70 -0.26 1.90
N TRP A 149 -16.63 0.72 1.98
CA TRP A 149 -17.27 1.10 3.24
C TRP A 149 -18.48 0.27 3.61
N ASN A 150 -19.26 -0.17 2.64
CA ASN A 150 -20.52 -0.84 2.88
C ASN A 150 -20.39 -2.35 2.70
N ALA A 151 -20.93 -3.13 3.64
CA ALA A 151 -20.92 -4.58 3.60
C ALA A 151 -21.74 -5.19 2.45
N THR A 152 -22.62 -4.39 1.85
CA THR A 152 -23.45 -4.81 0.71
C THR A 152 -23.34 -3.83 -0.44
N ILE A 153 -23.50 -4.33 -1.66
CA ILE A 153 -23.52 -3.53 -2.89
C ILE A 153 -24.66 -4.00 -3.80
N SER A 154 -25.35 -3.03 -4.44
CA SER A 154 -26.29 -3.33 -5.52
C SER A 154 -25.50 -3.50 -6.81
N GLN A 155 -25.47 -4.71 -7.36
CA GLN A 155 -24.63 -5.06 -8.49
C GLN A 155 -25.45 -5.56 -9.68
N ASN A 156 -25.21 -4.95 -10.85
CA ASN A 156 -25.77 -5.44 -12.10
C ASN A 156 -24.92 -6.61 -12.66
N GLY A 157 -25.59 -7.61 -13.19
CA GLY A 157 -24.95 -8.79 -13.75
C GLY A 157 -25.83 -9.56 -14.73
N PRO A 158 -25.39 -10.76 -15.20
CA PRO A 158 -26.10 -11.55 -16.22
C PRO A 158 -27.54 -11.89 -15.89
N GLN A 159 -27.91 -12.00 -14.61
CA GLN A 159 -29.27 -12.28 -14.13
C GLN A 159 -29.98 -11.02 -13.60
N GLY A 160 -29.53 -9.83 -14.03
CA GLY A 160 -30.07 -8.54 -13.59
C GLY A 160 -29.42 -8.02 -12.31
N VAL A 161 -30.04 -7.01 -11.70
CA VAL A 161 -29.52 -6.35 -10.50
C VAL A 161 -29.81 -7.19 -9.26
N GLN A 162 -28.79 -7.43 -8.44
CA GLN A 162 -28.91 -8.12 -7.15
C GLN A 162 -28.16 -7.33 -6.06
N VAL A 163 -28.65 -7.39 -4.83
CA VAL A 163 -27.92 -6.92 -3.66
C VAL A 163 -27.08 -8.07 -3.15
N ILE A 164 -25.75 -7.89 -3.20
CA ILE A 164 -24.78 -8.91 -2.82
C ILE A 164 -23.88 -8.45 -1.68
N HIS A 165 -23.14 -9.39 -1.06
CA HIS A 165 -22.00 -9.03 -0.24
C HIS A 165 -21.00 -8.23 -1.10
N ASN A 166 -20.52 -7.12 -0.55
CA ASN A 166 -19.53 -6.31 -1.25
C ASN A 166 -18.14 -6.98 -1.14
N PRO A 167 -17.59 -7.50 -2.24
CA PRO A 167 -16.31 -8.22 -2.19
C PRO A 167 -15.11 -7.32 -1.90
N LEU A 168 -15.28 -5.99 -1.93
CA LEU A 168 -14.26 -5.02 -1.51
C LEU A 168 -14.34 -4.69 -0.03
N TYR A 169 -15.49 -4.93 0.62
CA TYR A 169 -15.65 -4.72 2.06
C TYR A 169 -14.88 -5.74 2.88
N SER A 170 -15.01 -7.03 2.58
CA SER A 170 -14.34 -8.11 3.29
C SER A 170 -14.30 -9.40 2.48
N TYR A 171 -13.36 -10.29 2.82
CA TYR A 171 -13.38 -11.70 2.42
C TYR A 171 -13.99 -12.54 3.53
N LYS A 172 -14.93 -13.43 3.18
CA LYS A 172 -15.57 -14.38 4.09
C LYS A 172 -14.86 -15.72 4.05
N PHE A 173 -14.41 -16.21 5.21
CA PHE A 173 -13.79 -17.53 5.33
C PHE A 173 -14.84 -18.63 5.24
N HIS A 174 -14.71 -19.56 4.27
CA HIS A 174 -15.66 -20.67 4.03
C HIS A 174 -14.95 -21.97 3.59
N PRO A 175 -14.62 -22.88 4.51
CA PRO A 175 -14.87 -22.79 5.95
C PRO A 175 -13.84 -21.92 6.68
N LYS A 176 -14.24 -21.33 7.80
CA LYS A 176 -13.32 -20.70 8.74
C LYS A 176 -12.43 -21.80 9.37
N ASN A 177 -11.12 -21.68 9.18
CA ASN A 177 -10.14 -22.61 9.74
C ASN A 177 -9.31 -21.95 10.83
N ALA A 178 -9.81 -22.01 12.07
CA ALA A 178 -9.11 -21.43 13.23
C ALA A 178 -7.77 -22.12 13.57
N THR A 179 -7.48 -23.28 12.98
CA THR A 179 -6.19 -23.97 13.17
C THR A 179 -5.12 -23.38 12.24
N ALA A 180 -5.51 -22.94 11.04
CA ALA A 180 -4.62 -22.26 10.10
C ALA A 180 -4.45 -20.77 10.45
N LEU A 181 -5.54 -20.13 10.90
CA LEU A 181 -5.56 -18.72 11.30
C LEU A 181 -5.26 -18.62 12.81
N ILE A 182 -3.99 -18.73 13.19
CA ILE A 182 -3.59 -18.88 14.61
C ILE A 182 -3.65 -17.59 15.44
N TRP A 183 -3.76 -16.42 14.80
CA TRP A 183 -3.70 -15.09 15.46
C TRP A 183 -5.02 -14.73 16.14
N THR A 184 -5.02 -14.67 17.47
CA THR A 184 -6.17 -14.21 18.26
C THR A 184 -6.20 -12.69 18.34
N PRO A 185 -7.39 -12.01 18.21
CA PRO A 185 -8.73 -12.60 18.03
C PRO A 185 -9.13 -12.89 16.58
N LEU A 186 -8.31 -12.55 15.58
CA LEU A 186 -8.64 -12.59 14.16
C LEU A 186 -9.11 -13.96 13.67
N ARG A 187 -8.50 -15.04 14.19
CA ARG A 187 -8.88 -16.42 13.86
C ARG A 187 -10.33 -16.77 14.18
N ASP A 188 -10.95 -16.00 15.09
CA ASP A 188 -12.31 -16.25 15.55
C ASP A 188 -13.36 -15.52 14.71
N TRP A 189 -12.95 -14.60 13.84
CA TRP A 189 -13.84 -13.83 12.97
C TRP A 189 -14.14 -14.58 11.66
N GLY A 190 -15.39 -14.46 11.19
CA GLY A 190 -15.85 -15.13 9.98
C GLY A 190 -15.44 -14.45 8.69
N GLU A 191 -14.96 -13.20 8.76
CA GLU A 191 -14.53 -12.40 7.62
C GLU A 191 -13.41 -11.45 8.01
N THR A 192 -12.68 -10.94 7.02
CA THR A 192 -11.63 -9.94 7.25
C THR A 192 -12.20 -8.64 7.79
N LYS A 193 -11.44 -7.96 8.65
CA LYS A 193 -11.85 -6.71 9.31
C LYS A 193 -10.76 -5.66 9.18
N ARG A 194 -11.17 -4.38 9.14
CA ARG A 194 -10.33 -3.18 9.23
C ARG A 194 -10.83 -2.33 10.38
N ALA A 195 -9.93 -1.75 11.18
CA ALA A 195 -10.30 -0.99 12.37
C ALA A 195 -11.45 -1.66 13.14
N PRO A 196 -11.30 -2.92 13.63
CA PRO A 196 -12.39 -3.61 14.31
C PRO A 196 -12.86 -2.80 15.51
N ASN A 197 -14.13 -2.38 15.50
CA ASN A 197 -14.73 -1.48 16.50
C ASN A 197 -15.08 -2.18 17.82
N SER A 198 -14.59 -3.36 18.03
CA SER A 198 -14.95 -4.09 19.24
C SER A 198 -13.99 -3.86 20.37
N SER A 199 -14.52 -3.73 21.55
CA SER A 199 -13.89 -4.36 22.70
C SER A 199 -13.53 -5.80 22.30
N VAL A 200 -12.34 -6.27 22.68
CA VAL A 200 -11.81 -7.64 22.46
C VAL A 200 -12.83 -8.77 22.77
N SER A 201 -13.96 -8.45 23.37
CA SER A 201 -15.04 -9.33 23.78
C SER A 201 -16.14 -9.53 22.72
N SER A 202 -16.16 -8.78 21.59
CA SER A 202 -17.15 -9.04 20.56
C SER A 202 -16.71 -10.24 19.71
N PRO A 203 -17.53 -11.31 19.62
CA PRO A 203 -17.18 -12.48 18.82
C PRO A 203 -17.14 -12.20 17.32
N GLU A 204 -17.76 -11.12 16.85
CA GLU A 204 -17.81 -10.71 15.45
C GLU A 204 -17.87 -9.17 15.37
N PRO A 205 -16.72 -8.48 15.34
CA PRO A 205 -16.68 -7.02 15.23
C PRO A 205 -17.10 -6.56 13.83
N THR A 206 -17.48 -5.29 13.72
CA THR A 206 -17.63 -4.60 12.42
C THR A 206 -16.37 -3.84 12.08
N SER A 207 -16.12 -3.64 10.79
CA SER A 207 -15.07 -2.73 10.32
C SER A 207 -15.50 -1.27 10.51
N ASP A 208 -14.59 -0.42 10.96
CA ASP A 208 -14.76 1.03 11.01
C ASP A 208 -13.93 1.70 9.91
N ASN A 209 -14.53 1.83 8.73
CA ASN A 209 -13.86 2.40 7.57
C ASN A 209 -13.79 3.95 7.62
N GLU A 210 -14.57 4.61 8.48
CA GLU A 210 -14.43 6.04 8.76
C GLU A 210 -13.15 6.30 9.54
N GLU A 211 -12.86 5.49 10.55
CA GLU A 211 -11.58 5.56 11.29
C GLU A 211 -10.39 5.28 10.36
N VAL A 212 -10.48 4.25 9.51
CA VAL A 212 -9.45 3.97 8.48
C VAL A 212 -9.20 5.19 7.59
N ASN A 213 -10.27 5.83 7.11
CA ASN A 213 -10.16 7.01 6.27
C ASN A 213 -9.48 8.18 7.00
N ALA A 214 -9.90 8.46 8.23
CA ALA A 214 -9.36 9.58 9.01
C ALA A 214 -7.85 9.38 9.28
N VAL A 215 -7.46 8.19 9.74
CA VAL A 215 -6.06 7.89 10.07
C VAL A 215 -5.18 7.86 8.81
N LEU A 216 -5.59 7.21 7.72
CA LEU A 216 -4.82 7.20 6.49
C LEU A 216 -4.66 8.60 5.89
N LEU A 217 -5.71 9.43 5.96
CA LEU A 217 -5.65 10.82 5.49
C LEU A 217 -4.63 11.63 6.31
N SER A 218 -4.56 11.42 7.64
CA SER A 218 -3.56 12.09 8.49
C SER A 218 -2.12 11.71 8.14
N LYS A 219 -1.89 10.51 7.57
CA LYS A 219 -0.55 10.05 7.12
C LYS A 219 -0.17 10.55 5.72
N LEU A 220 -1.11 11.03 4.93
CA LEU A 220 -0.86 11.45 3.55
C LEU A 220 0.26 12.50 3.39
N PRO A 221 0.36 13.56 4.21
CA PRO A 221 1.46 14.52 4.11
C PRO A 221 2.83 13.88 4.26
N GLN A 222 3.00 13.02 5.27
CA GLN A 222 4.24 12.26 5.50
C GLN A 222 4.58 11.32 4.34
N VAL A 223 3.59 10.57 3.85
CA VAL A 223 3.76 9.66 2.70
C VAL A 223 4.24 10.42 1.47
N ARG A 224 3.59 11.55 1.15
CA ARG A 224 3.98 12.38 -0.01
C ARG A 224 5.40 12.92 0.12
N GLN A 225 5.79 13.43 1.28
CA GLN A 225 7.12 13.96 1.51
C GLN A 225 8.19 12.86 1.38
N ARG A 226 7.96 11.67 1.94
CA ARG A 226 8.86 10.52 1.79
C ARG A 226 8.97 10.08 0.33
N LEU A 227 7.86 9.99 -0.41
CA LEU A 227 7.89 9.67 -1.84
C LEU A 227 8.66 10.73 -2.64
N MET A 228 8.47 12.02 -2.33
CA MET A 228 9.25 13.08 -2.98
C MET A 228 10.76 12.88 -2.78
N ILE A 229 11.20 12.57 -1.56
CA ILE A 229 12.60 12.28 -1.25
C ILE A 229 13.09 11.06 -2.03
N LEU A 230 12.35 9.93 -1.95
CA LEU A 230 12.72 8.68 -2.61
C LEU A 230 12.86 8.83 -4.14
N PHE A 231 11.94 9.56 -4.78
CA PHE A 231 11.95 9.70 -6.24
C PHE A 231 12.93 10.75 -6.75
N SER A 232 13.31 11.73 -5.93
CA SER A 232 14.26 12.76 -6.32
C SER A 232 15.72 12.44 -5.97
N SER A 233 15.99 11.81 -4.81
CA SER A 233 17.35 11.60 -4.31
C SER A 233 17.90 10.17 -4.50
N TYR A 234 17.05 9.13 -4.46
CA TYR A 234 17.50 7.73 -4.57
C TYR A 234 17.75 7.32 -6.03
N LYS A 235 18.92 6.76 -6.30
CA LYS A 235 19.33 6.34 -7.65
C LYS A 235 19.69 4.85 -7.74
N ASP A 236 19.82 4.17 -6.61
CA ASP A 236 20.08 2.75 -6.48
C ASP A 236 18.80 2.01 -6.14
N PHE A 237 18.49 0.93 -6.91
CA PHE A 237 17.25 0.18 -6.75
C PHE A 237 17.14 -0.51 -5.39
N ASN A 238 18.24 -1.07 -4.88
CA ASN A 238 18.21 -1.76 -3.59
C ASN A 238 17.92 -0.80 -2.44
N SER A 239 18.53 0.38 -2.46
CA SER A 239 18.22 1.44 -1.47
C SER A 239 16.80 1.96 -1.60
N PHE A 240 16.30 2.14 -2.82
CA PHE A 240 14.91 2.53 -3.05
C PHE A 240 13.92 1.46 -2.61
N GLY A 241 14.21 0.19 -2.90
CA GLY A 241 13.26 -0.92 -2.78
C GLY A 241 13.20 -1.57 -1.42
N ASN A 242 14.32 -1.66 -0.69
CA ASN A 242 14.50 -2.59 0.43
C ASN A 242 14.93 -1.89 1.72
N LYS A 243 14.12 -2.00 2.78
CA LYS A 243 14.37 -1.36 4.08
C LYS A 243 15.55 -1.95 4.87
N ALA A 244 16.06 -3.13 4.51
CA ALA A 244 17.24 -3.74 5.15
C ALA A 244 18.55 -3.41 4.42
N TRP A 245 18.49 -3.06 3.13
CA TRP A 245 19.69 -2.83 2.31
C TRP A 245 20.56 -1.70 2.84
N ALA A 246 19.98 -0.54 3.08
CA ALA A 246 20.74 0.65 3.50
C ALA A 246 21.50 0.41 4.81
N VAL A 247 20.89 -0.28 5.78
CA VAL A 247 21.52 -0.65 7.04
C VAL A 247 22.63 -1.66 6.82
N SER A 248 22.40 -2.68 6.01
CA SER A 248 23.41 -3.72 5.69
C SER A 248 24.66 -3.15 5.01
N GLN A 249 24.51 -2.06 4.25
CA GLN A 249 25.60 -1.36 3.55
C GLN A 249 26.13 -0.14 4.33
N ASN A 250 25.61 0.10 5.53
CA ASN A 250 25.97 1.26 6.37
C ASN A 250 25.82 2.60 5.63
N LEU A 251 24.72 2.75 4.87
CA LEU A 251 24.40 3.98 4.15
C LEU A 251 23.76 5.02 5.09
N SER A 252 23.81 6.29 4.70
CA SER A 252 23.16 7.39 5.42
C SER A 252 21.72 7.63 4.97
N ALA A 253 21.38 7.30 3.72
CA ALA A 253 20.03 7.41 3.19
C ALA A 253 19.26 6.14 3.51
N LEU A 254 18.34 6.21 4.46
CA LEU A 254 17.76 5.05 5.17
C LEU A 254 16.28 4.79 4.85
N ASP A 255 15.66 5.54 3.94
CA ASP A 255 14.28 5.27 3.55
C ASP A 255 14.16 4.23 2.43
N SER A 256 12.96 3.70 2.23
CA SER A 256 12.65 2.80 1.12
C SER A 256 11.15 2.82 0.80
N ILE A 257 10.79 2.39 -0.42
CA ILE A 257 9.39 2.22 -0.79
C ILE A 257 8.71 1.14 0.07
N GLU A 258 9.46 0.10 0.50
CA GLU A 258 8.96 -0.92 1.42
C GLU A 258 8.55 -0.31 2.76
N SER A 259 9.35 0.61 3.32
CA SER A 259 9.02 1.30 4.57
C SER A 259 7.82 2.28 4.42
N VAL A 260 7.62 2.88 3.25
CA VAL A 260 6.42 3.68 2.97
C VAL A 260 5.18 2.80 2.82
N HIS A 261 5.31 1.68 2.12
CA HIS A 261 4.25 0.69 1.93
C HIS A 261 3.72 0.15 3.27
N ASP A 262 4.59 -0.09 4.27
CA ASP A 262 4.22 -0.58 5.60
C ASP A 262 3.17 0.32 6.29
N ILE A 263 3.18 1.63 6.03
CA ILE A 263 2.18 2.58 6.56
C ILE A 263 0.76 2.16 6.15
N VAL A 264 0.58 1.80 4.89
CA VAL A 264 -0.76 1.43 4.38
C VAL A 264 -1.23 0.10 4.96
N HIS A 265 -0.34 -0.86 5.18
CA HIS A 265 -0.67 -2.10 5.88
C HIS A 265 -1.16 -1.85 7.31
N ILE A 266 -0.39 -1.08 8.07
CA ILE A 266 -0.68 -0.84 9.49
C ILE A 266 -1.93 0.01 9.65
N TYR A 267 -2.04 1.12 8.92
CA TYR A 267 -3.14 2.07 9.07
C TYR A 267 -4.36 1.75 8.21
N GLY A 268 -4.20 1.01 7.12
CA GLY A 268 -5.31 0.44 6.37
C GLY A 268 -5.99 -0.73 7.10
N GLY A 269 -5.23 -1.43 7.95
CA GLY A 269 -5.74 -2.50 8.80
C GLY A 269 -6.25 -2.04 10.16
N LEU A 270 -5.53 -1.13 10.83
CA LEU A 270 -5.80 -0.66 12.20
C LEU A 270 -6.20 -1.81 13.14
N ARG A 271 -5.27 -2.75 13.36
CA ARG A 271 -5.50 -3.98 14.15
C ARG A 271 -6.37 -5.05 13.47
N GLY A 272 -6.85 -4.81 12.24
CA GLY A 272 -7.50 -5.81 11.39
C GLY A 272 -6.52 -6.65 10.58
N HIS A 273 -7.01 -7.42 9.61
CA HIS A 273 -6.22 -8.41 8.87
C HIS A 273 -5.05 -7.82 8.08
N MET A 274 -5.23 -6.63 7.47
CA MET A 274 -4.14 -5.92 6.75
C MET A 274 -2.92 -5.65 7.62
N THR A 275 -3.09 -5.61 8.95
CA THR A 275 -2.02 -5.28 9.91
C THR A 275 -1.10 -6.46 10.23
N TYR A 276 -1.45 -7.67 9.81
CA TYR A 276 -0.70 -8.89 10.11
C TYR A 276 -0.18 -9.51 8.82
N VAL A 277 1.14 -9.61 8.67
CA VAL A 277 1.80 -10.11 7.44
C VAL A 277 1.14 -11.39 6.91
N PRO A 278 0.93 -12.46 7.72
CA PRO A 278 0.37 -13.71 7.21
C PRO A 278 -1.13 -13.65 6.88
N LEU A 279 -1.82 -12.57 7.24
CA LEU A 279 -3.27 -12.43 7.06
C LEU A 279 -3.65 -11.32 6.08
N SER A 280 -2.71 -10.42 5.78
CA SER A 280 -2.99 -9.20 5.01
C SER A 280 -3.55 -9.48 3.62
N ALA A 281 -3.06 -10.53 2.94
CA ALA A 281 -3.49 -10.91 1.60
C ALA A 281 -4.95 -11.41 1.50
N PHE A 282 -5.58 -11.76 2.63
CA PHE A 282 -7.01 -12.09 2.63
C PHE A 282 -7.91 -10.86 2.51
N ASP A 283 -7.45 -9.69 2.97
CA ASP A 283 -8.23 -8.46 2.86
C ASP A 283 -8.19 -7.93 1.41
N PRO A 284 -9.36 -7.62 0.80
CA PRO A 284 -9.42 -7.11 -0.58
C PRO A 284 -8.61 -5.83 -0.82
N LEU A 285 -8.40 -5.00 0.20
CA LEU A 285 -7.57 -3.79 0.12
C LEU A 285 -6.13 -4.12 -0.30
N PHE A 286 -5.61 -5.28 0.12
CA PHE A 286 -4.26 -5.73 -0.20
C PHE A 286 -3.95 -5.65 -1.70
N LEU A 287 -4.88 -6.09 -2.55
CA LEU A 287 -4.66 -6.09 -4.00
C LEU A 287 -4.45 -4.69 -4.58
N LEU A 288 -5.28 -3.74 -4.18
CA LEU A 288 -5.22 -2.37 -4.70
C LEU A 288 -4.01 -1.62 -4.14
N HIS A 289 -3.66 -1.91 -2.87
CA HIS A 289 -2.47 -1.38 -2.22
C HIS A 289 -1.19 -1.85 -2.93
N HIS A 290 -1.04 -3.17 -3.16
CA HIS A 290 0.13 -3.72 -3.84
C HIS A 290 0.20 -3.33 -5.32
N THR A 291 -0.95 -3.18 -6.00
CA THR A 291 -0.99 -2.67 -7.38
C THR A 291 -0.50 -1.21 -7.44
N MET A 292 -0.79 -0.39 -6.41
CA MET A 292 -0.22 0.96 -6.33
C MET A 292 1.28 0.93 -6.03
N THR A 293 1.74 0.04 -5.16
CA THR A 293 3.17 -0.14 -4.88
C THR A 293 3.93 -0.55 -6.15
N ASP A 294 3.37 -1.48 -6.93
CA ASP A 294 3.90 -1.88 -8.25
C ASP A 294 3.96 -0.69 -9.23
N ARG A 295 2.92 0.17 -9.26
CA ARG A 295 2.93 1.42 -10.05
C ARG A 295 4.08 2.34 -9.64
N LEU A 296 4.31 2.51 -8.34
CA LEU A 296 5.40 3.34 -7.84
C LEU A 296 6.77 2.77 -8.26
N VAL A 297 6.97 1.47 -8.17
CA VAL A 297 8.19 0.81 -8.67
C VAL A 297 8.36 1.02 -10.17
N ALA A 298 7.30 0.86 -10.97
CA ALA A 298 7.34 1.07 -12.42
C ALA A 298 7.71 2.52 -12.79
N ILE A 299 7.16 3.52 -12.08
CA ILE A 299 7.51 4.94 -12.27
C ILE A 299 8.99 5.17 -11.91
N TRP A 300 9.46 4.62 -10.78
CA TRP A 300 10.86 4.79 -10.37
C TRP A 300 11.83 4.17 -11.38
N GLN A 301 11.52 2.98 -11.91
CA GLN A 301 12.31 2.32 -12.96
C GLN A 301 12.37 3.13 -14.25
N ALA A 302 11.26 3.77 -14.64
CA ALA A 302 11.23 4.65 -15.81
C ALA A 302 12.12 5.90 -15.61
N LEU A 303 12.23 6.39 -14.38
CA LEU A 303 13.14 7.48 -14.02
C LEU A 303 14.62 7.06 -13.92
N ASN A 304 14.88 5.81 -13.52
CA ASN A 304 16.22 5.25 -13.27
C ASN A 304 16.44 3.93 -14.04
N PRO A 305 16.38 3.92 -15.38
CA PRO A 305 16.35 2.71 -16.20
C PRO A 305 17.63 1.86 -16.12
N ASP A 306 18.74 2.47 -15.76
CA ASP A 306 20.05 1.80 -15.66
C ASP A 306 20.29 1.14 -14.30
N SER A 307 19.41 1.38 -13.30
CA SER A 307 19.52 0.78 -11.97
C SER A 307 18.64 -0.44 -11.85
N TRP A 308 19.18 -1.50 -11.25
CA TRP A 308 18.46 -2.73 -10.96
C TRP A 308 19.01 -3.41 -9.72
N LEU A 309 18.46 -4.56 -9.37
CA LEU A 309 18.82 -5.37 -8.21
C LEU A 309 20.30 -5.73 -8.18
N LEU A 310 20.91 -5.57 -7.02
CA LEU A 310 22.23 -6.09 -6.68
C LEU A 310 22.07 -7.33 -5.78
N PRO A 311 22.99 -8.30 -5.85
CA PRO A 311 22.94 -9.48 -4.99
C PRO A 311 22.95 -9.13 -3.50
N MET A 312 22.10 -9.84 -2.72
CA MET A 312 21.98 -9.66 -1.28
C MET A 312 21.76 -11.01 -0.60
N ALA A 313 22.36 -11.21 0.56
CA ALA A 313 22.07 -12.39 1.38
C ALA A 313 20.69 -12.28 2.01
N ALA A 314 19.91 -13.37 1.99
CA ALA A 314 18.63 -13.45 2.68
C ALA A 314 18.82 -13.25 4.19
N GLY A 315 18.06 -12.33 4.79
CA GLY A 315 18.15 -12.00 6.22
C GLY A 315 17.52 -13.06 7.13
N GLU A 316 16.57 -13.83 6.59
CA GLU A 316 15.81 -14.83 7.34
C GLU A 316 15.46 -16.04 6.48
N ASN A 317 14.98 -17.11 7.12
CA ASN A 317 14.45 -18.26 6.42
C ASN A 317 13.04 -17.98 5.90
N SER A 318 12.77 -18.39 4.66
CA SER A 318 11.43 -18.50 4.10
C SER A 318 11.12 -19.96 3.74
N PHE A 319 9.95 -20.22 3.15
CA PHE A 319 9.61 -21.56 2.64
C PHE A 319 10.56 -22.06 1.53
N THR A 320 11.23 -21.15 0.85
CA THR A 320 11.97 -21.45 -0.39
C THR A 320 13.40 -20.95 -0.37
N THR A 321 13.81 -20.16 0.63
CA THR A 321 15.13 -19.54 0.72
C THR A 321 15.66 -19.67 2.13
N LEU A 322 16.92 -20.03 2.29
CA LEU A 322 17.59 -20.12 3.59
C LEU A 322 18.29 -18.80 3.94
N LYS A 323 18.33 -18.46 5.24
CA LYS A 323 19.10 -17.32 5.74
C LYS A 323 20.56 -17.43 5.29
N GLY A 324 21.09 -16.34 4.76
CA GLY A 324 22.45 -16.25 4.21
C GLY A 324 22.59 -16.72 2.76
N GLU A 325 21.57 -17.31 2.15
CA GLU A 325 21.57 -17.62 0.73
C GLU A 325 21.55 -16.34 -0.11
N ILE A 326 22.46 -16.24 -1.07
CA ILE A 326 22.54 -15.05 -1.94
C ILE A 326 21.38 -15.08 -2.92
N GLN A 327 20.57 -14.03 -2.88
CA GLN A 327 19.51 -13.74 -3.83
C GLN A 327 20.01 -12.66 -4.80
N ASP A 328 19.85 -12.90 -6.09
CA ASP A 328 20.26 -12.02 -7.17
C ASP A 328 19.15 -11.87 -8.23
N PRO A 329 19.30 -11.04 -9.27
CA PRO A 329 18.26 -10.86 -10.29
C PRO A 329 17.83 -12.11 -11.04
N GLN A 330 18.66 -13.17 -11.06
CA GLN A 330 18.42 -14.45 -11.71
C GLN A 330 17.83 -15.51 -10.77
N SER A 331 17.78 -15.23 -9.48
CA SER A 331 17.26 -16.17 -8.48
C SER A 331 15.78 -16.48 -8.75
N PRO A 332 15.35 -17.76 -8.64
CA PRO A 332 13.97 -18.16 -8.90
C PRO A 332 13.00 -17.53 -7.92
N LEU A 333 11.98 -16.85 -8.41
CA LEU A 333 10.86 -16.32 -7.60
C LEU A 333 9.86 -17.44 -7.31
N THR A 334 10.23 -18.39 -6.47
CA THR A 334 9.37 -19.50 -6.08
C THR A 334 8.24 -19.00 -5.17
N PRO A 335 6.98 -19.47 -5.34
CA PRO A 335 6.52 -20.57 -6.20
C PRO A 335 6.03 -20.15 -7.60
N PHE A 336 6.35 -18.98 -8.12
CA PHE A 336 5.76 -18.41 -9.33
C PHE A 336 6.38 -19.01 -10.60
N LEU A 337 5.69 -19.99 -11.18
CA LEU A 337 6.10 -20.65 -12.42
C LEU A 337 5.84 -19.74 -13.64
N ALA A 338 6.83 -19.63 -14.52
CA ALA A 338 6.72 -18.96 -15.82
C ALA A 338 6.26 -19.90 -16.93
N SER A 339 6.48 -21.22 -16.76
CA SER A 339 6.10 -22.22 -17.75
C SER A 339 5.78 -23.58 -17.11
N GLU A 340 5.13 -24.45 -17.88
CA GLU A 340 4.69 -25.79 -17.43
C GLU A 340 5.87 -26.76 -17.22
N ASP A 341 7.03 -26.49 -17.81
CA ASP A 341 8.25 -27.29 -17.63
C ASP A 341 8.91 -27.13 -16.24
N GLY A 342 8.42 -26.19 -15.43
CA GLY A 342 8.91 -25.93 -14.09
C GLY A 342 9.86 -24.76 -13.98
N THR A 343 10.05 -23.98 -15.05
CA THR A 343 10.82 -22.73 -15.02
C THR A 343 10.08 -21.68 -14.20
N PHE A 344 10.79 -21.04 -13.26
CA PHE A 344 10.24 -19.95 -12.44
C PHE A 344 10.49 -18.59 -13.09
N TRP A 345 9.66 -17.63 -12.74
CA TRP A 345 9.98 -16.22 -12.93
C TRP A 345 11.22 -15.85 -12.12
N THR A 346 11.97 -14.86 -12.59
CA THR A 346 13.09 -14.21 -11.89
C THR A 346 12.85 -12.71 -11.84
N SER A 347 13.59 -11.99 -11.01
CA SER A 347 13.47 -10.52 -10.96
C SER A 347 13.77 -9.88 -12.33
N ASP A 348 14.73 -10.43 -13.09
CA ASP A 348 15.04 -9.95 -14.44
C ASP A 348 13.88 -10.17 -15.42
N THR A 349 13.28 -11.34 -15.41
CA THR A 349 12.18 -11.66 -16.35
C THR A 349 10.88 -10.97 -15.98
N SER A 350 10.68 -10.60 -14.71
CA SER A 350 9.50 -9.89 -14.19
C SER A 350 9.69 -8.37 -14.07
N ARG A 351 10.84 -7.82 -14.49
CA ARG A 351 11.19 -6.41 -14.33
C ARG A 351 10.21 -5.44 -14.99
N ALA A 352 9.74 -5.78 -16.20
CA ALA A 352 8.85 -4.93 -16.97
C ALA A 352 7.38 -5.35 -16.80
N THR A 353 6.48 -4.40 -16.54
CA THR A 353 5.04 -4.67 -16.39
C THR A 353 4.43 -5.30 -17.65
N GLU A 354 4.98 -4.98 -18.82
CA GLU A 354 4.59 -5.53 -20.13
C GLU A 354 4.82 -7.04 -20.22
N ALA A 355 5.78 -7.59 -19.45
CA ALA A 355 6.00 -9.03 -19.35
C ALA A 355 4.76 -9.77 -18.84
N PHE A 356 3.90 -9.09 -18.09
CA PHE A 356 2.63 -9.62 -17.58
C PHE A 356 1.42 -9.11 -18.35
N GLY A 357 1.63 -8.31 -19.40
CA GLY A 357 0.56 -7.80 -20.28
C GLY A 357 -0.26 -6.67 -19.68
N TYR A 358 0.33 -5.83 -18.84
CA TYR A 358 -0.27 -4.58 -18.36
C TYR A 358 0.75 -3.43 -18.35
N ALA A 359 0.27 -2.21 -18.27
CA ALA A 359 1.05 -1.00 -18.05
C ALA A 359 0.25 -0.01 -17.19
N TYR A 360 0.87 1.09 -16.80
CA TYR A 360 0.22 2.23 -16.16
C TYR A 360 0.21 3.42 -17.11
N ASN A 361 -0.81 4.26 -17.00
CA ASN A 361 -0.90 5.48 -17.82
C ASN A 361 0.35 6.36 -17.73
N ASP A 362 1.00 6.35 -16.57
CA ASP A 362 2.21 7.15 -16.32
C ASP A 362 3.45 6.58 -16.99
N THR A 363 3.52 5.28 -17.22
CA THR A 363 4.69 4.60 -17.81
C THR A 363 4.45 4.14 -19.25
N ASP A 364 3.28 4.42 -19.83
CA ASP A 364 2.95 4.05 -21.20
C ASP A 364 3.83 4.81 -22.20
N LEU A 365 4.59 4.04 -22.98
CA LEU A 365 5.48 4.53 -24.03
C LEU A 365 4.81 4.69 -25.40
N THR A 366 3.49 4.46 -25.50
CA THR A 366 2.78 4.55 -26.80
C THR A 366 2.95 5.94 -27.39
N GLY A 367 3.69 6.01 -28.50
CA GLY A 367 3.97 7.27 -29.21
C GLY A 367 4.98 8.22 -28.53
N LYS A 368 5.70 7.77 -27.48
CA LYS A 368 6.69 8.56 -26.73
C LYS A 368 8.07 7.94 -26.82
N GLN A 369 9.12 8.80 -26.73
CA GLN A 369 10.48 8.34 -26.47
C GLN A 369 10.71 8.20 -24.96
N LYS A 370 11.63 7.32 -24.56
CA LYS A 370 11.95 7.10 -23.13
C LYS A 370 12.41 8.37 -22.42
N GLU A 371 13.16 9.22 -23.10
CA GLU A 371 13.65 10.49 -22.53
C GLU A 371 12.51 11.49 -22.30
N ASP A 372 11.55 11.60 -23.24
CA ASP A 372 10.39 12.46 -23.08
C ASP A 372 9.52 12.00 -21.90
N LEU A 373 9.33 10.68 -21.76
CA LEU A 373 8.63 10.09 -20.62
C LEU A 373 9.34 10.40 -19.30
N ARG A 374 10.67 10.28 -19.26
CA ARG A 374 11.46 10.55 -18.04
C ARG A 374 11.31 12.02 -17.61
N GLN A 375 11.36 12.96 -18.55
CA GLN A 375 11.14 14.38 -18.26
C GLN A 375 9.70 14.66 -17.81
N GLU A 376 8.70 14.04 -18.44
CA GLU A 376 7.30 14.12 -18.01
C GLU A 376 7.12 13.61 -16.58
N LEU A 377 7.69 12.44 -16.27
CA LEU A 377 7.61 11.83 -14.94
C LEU A 377 8.31 12.68 -13.87
N THR A 378 9.47 13.27 -14.18
CA THR A 378 10.15 14.17 -13.24
C THR A 378 9.25 15.34 -12.83
N ARG A 379 8.55 15.96 -13.78
CA ARG A 379 7.58 17.04 -13.48
C ARG A 379 6.37 16.52 -12.71
N LYS A 380 5.83 15.34 -13.08
CA LYS A 380 4.69 14.74 -12.40
C LYS A 380 5.02 14.39 -10.94
N VAL A 381 6.18 13.83 -10.65
CA VAL A 381 6.63 13.53 -9.27
C VAL A 381 6.57 14.78 -8.40
N THR A 382 7.11 15.90 -8.90
CA THR A 382 7.05 17.17 -8.18
C THR A 382 5.61 17.68 -8.04
N GLN A 383 4.75 17.52 -9.05
CA GLN A 383 3.34 17.90 -8.97
C GLN A 383 2.53 17.05 -7.98
N TRP A 384 2.77 15.74 -7.93
CA TRP A 384 2.04 14.83 -7.06
C TRP A 384 2.46 14.93 -5.61
N TRP A 385 3.77 14.98 -5.36
CA TRP A 385 4.34 14.80 -4.02
C TRP A 385 5.20 15.96 -3.56
N GLY A 386 5.62 16.83 -4.45
CA GLY A 386 6.30 18.07 -4.08
C GLY A 386 5.44 18.85 -3.11
N THR A 387 6.05 19.33 -2.04
CA THR A 387 5.37 20.08 -1.01
C THR A 387 5.16 21.53 -1.47
N PRO A 388 3.96 21.88 -1.96
CA PRO A 388 3.62 23.28 -2.19
C PRO A 388 3.89 24.11 -0.93
N ASN A 389 3.74 23.46 0.24
CA ASN A 389 3.92 24.05 1.54
C ASN A 389 5.37 24.44 1.85
N ILE A 390 6.39 23.65 1.49
CA ILE A 390 7.78 24.08 1.70
C ILE A 390 8.06 25.33 0.85
N ILE A 391 7.60 25.35 -0.39
CA ILE A 391 7.80 26.51 -1.27
C ILE A 391 6.90 27.69 -0.89
N THR A 392 5.64 27.45 -0.53
CA THR A 392 4.65 28.50 -0.22
C THR A 392 4.79 28.99 1.22
N LEU A 393 5.09 28.13 2.19
CA LEU A 393 5.31 28.50 3.59
C LEU A 393 6.60 29.30 3.73
N GLN A 394 7.67 28.93 3.03
CA GLN A 394 8.89 29.73 2.98
C GLN A 394 8.65 31.12 2.38
N SER A 395 7.81 31.23 1.34
CA SER A 395 7.42 32.53 0.77
C SER A 395 6.60 33.40 1.73
N ASN A 396 5.78 32.81 2.58
CA ASN A 396 4.92 33.51 3.52
C ASN A 396 5.61 33.83 4.86
N SER A 397 6.63 33.06 5.24
CA SER A 397 7.37 33.25 6.51
C SER A 397 8.63 34.14 6.37
N GLY A 398 8.94 34.63 5.17
CA GLY A 398 10.15 35.44 4.95
C GLY A 398 11.47 34.66 4.97
N ILE A 399 11.40 33.34 5.09
CA ILE A 399 12.56 32.43 5.15
C ILE A 399 13.07 32.20 3.71
N MET A 400 13.68 33.19 3.12
CA MET A 400 14.42 33.06 1.87
C MET A 400 15.89 33.37 2.12
N LEU A 401 16.72 32.34 2.14
CA LEU A 401 18.14 32.52 1.84
C LEU A 401 18.23 32.79 0.32
N SER A 402 17.84 33.98 -0.13
CA SER A 402 18.04 34.40 -1.53
C SER A 402 19.25 35.29 -1.58
N ASP A 403 20.28 34.84 -2.22
CA ASP A 403 21.17 35.76 -2.94
C ASP A 403 20.27 36.44 -4.01
N GLU A 404 20.06 37.77 -3.94
CA GLU A 404 19.17 38.55 -4.83
C GLU A 404 19.52 38.40 -6.31
N SER A 405 20.61 37.71 -6.63
CA SER A 405 21.09 37.41 -7.99
C SER A 405 20.82 35.99 -8.48
N SER A 406 20.34 35.08 -7.61
CA SER A 406 20.12 33.66 -7.97
C SER A 406 18.64 33.35 -8.18
N THR A 407 18.34 32.70 -9.31
CA THR A 407 16.99 32.16 -9.59
C THR A 407 16.71 30.84 -8.86
N ALA A 408 17.70 30.26 -8.19
CA ALA A 408 17.57 29.01 -7.44
C ALA A 408 17.03 29.26 -6.01
N ARG A 409 16.22 28.32 -5.53
CA ARG A 409 15.72 28.28 -4.14
C ARG A 409 16.46 27.23 -3.34
N TYR A 410 16.74 27.49 -2.07
CA TYR A 410 17.44 26.58 -1.16
C TYR A 410 16.61 26.36 0.10
N TYR A 411 16.65 25.14 0.63
CA TYR A 411 16.15 24.83 1.96
C TYR A 411 16.94 23.68 2.57
N THR A 412 16.87 23.50 3.87
CA THR A 412 17.48 22.36 4.56
C THR A 412 16.39 21.36 4.92
N GLU A 413 16.50 20.13 4.39
CA GLU A 413 15.62 19.01 4.79
C GLU A 413 16.17 18.34 6.03
N TRP A 414 15.34 18.26 7.07
CA TRP A 414 15.62 17.57 8.32
C TRP A 414 14.91 16.22 8.35
N ILE A 415 15.64 15.16 8.75
CA ILE A 415 15.13 13.78 8.68
C ILE A 415 15.51 13.05 9.97
N ALA A 416 14.55 12.50 10.68
CA ALA A 416 14.80 11.49 11.69
C ALA A 416 15.00 10.14 11.00
N ASN A 417 16.13 9.50 11.28
CA ASN A 417 16.52 8.19 10.77
C ASN A 417 16.35 7.15 11.86
N ILE A 418 15.73 6.04 11.54
CA ILE A 418 15.48 4.95 12.46
C ILE A 418 16.17 3.69 11.94
N ARG A 419 16.88 2.99 12.82
CA ARG A 419 17.36 1.62 12.62
C ARG A 419 16.82 0.78 13.76
N VAL A 420 16.33 -0.41 13.46
CA VAL A 420 15.75 -1.30 14.46
C VAL A 420 15.78 -2.75 13.95
N MET A 421 15.81 -3.72 14.84
CA MET A 421 15.61 -5.12 14.45
C MET A 421 14.15 -5.33 14.01
N VAL A 422 13.94 -6.04 12.89
CA VAL A 422 12.59 -6.30 12.36
C VAL A 422 11.71 -7.03 13.39
N GLU A 423 12.30 -7.92 14.18
CA GLU A 423 11.64 -8.67 15.26
C GLU A 423 11.93 -8.11 16.66
N ALA A 424 12.16 -6.79 16.76
CA ALA A 424 12.42 -6.16 18.05
C ALA A 424 11.29 -6.38 19.05
N LEU A 425 10.05 -6.37 18.56
CA LEU A 425 8.85 -6.67 19.33
C LEU A 425 8.10 -7.87 18.71
N ASP A 426 7.11 -8.38 19.42
CA ASP A 426 6.29 -9.50 18.92
C ASP A 426 5.24 -9.00 17.92
N GLY A 427 5.61 -9.03 16.65
CA GLY A 427 4.79 -8.54 15.54
C GLY A 427 5.04 -7.07 15.19
N ARG A 428 4.02 -6.43 14.62
CA ARG A 428 4.08 -5.04 14.19
C ARG A 428 4.25 -4.07 15.35
N PHE A 429 4.91 -2.95 15.10
CA PHE A 429 4.96 -1.81 16.00
C PHE A 429 5.16 -0.50 15.24
N ALA A 430 5.04 0.61 15.95
CA ALA A 430 5.22 1.94 15.38
C ALA A 430 6.07 2.82 16.30
N ILE A 431 6.85 3.70 15.71
CA ILE A 431 7.63 4.71 16.42
C ILE A 431 7.01 6.06 16.08
N HIS A 432 6.38 6.67 17.09
CA HIS A 432 5.69 7.95 16.99
C HIS A 432 6.62 9.08 17.40
N PHE A 433 6.62 10.16 16.64
CA PHE A 433 7.45 11.34 16.88
C PHE A 433 6.60 12.55 17.23
N PHE A 434 7.13 13.37 18.14
CA PHE A 434 6.45 14.53 18.71
C PHE A 434 7.39 15.72 18.76
N LEU A 435 6.86 16.93 18.57
CA LEU A 435 7.52 18.19 18.91
C LEU A 435 6.81 18.78 20.13
N GLY A 436 7.39 18.63 21.30
CA GLY A 436 6.78 18.87 22.59
C GLY A 436 6.24 17.60 23.25
N ASP A 437 5.52 17.75 24.37
CA ASP A 437 5.06 16.60 25.15
C ASP A 437 3.95 15.83 24.45
N PRO A 438 4.05 14.49 24.33
CA PRO A 438 2.99 13.65 23.79
C PRO A 438 1.77 13.61 24.71
N SER A 439 0.57 13.41 24.15
CA SER A 439 -0.61 13.05 24.94
C SER A 439 -0.33 11.79 25.77
N SER A 440 -0.83 11.76 27.01
CA SER A 440 -0.76 10.58 27.86
C SER A 440 -1.66 9.43 27.38
N ASN A 441 -2.58 9.71 26.46
CA ASN A 441 -3.45 8.72 25.85
C ASN A 441 -2.89 8.32 24.46
N TRP A 442 -2.21 7.17 24.40
CA TRP A 442 -1.62 6.68 23.16
C TRP A 442 -2.66 6.37 22.05
N GLU A 443 -3.94 6.16 22.38
CA GLU A 443 -5.01 5.97 21.39
C GLU A 443 -5.29 7.24 20.55
N GLU A 444 -4.84 8.39 21.03
CA GLU A 444 -4.98 9.68 20.36
C GLU A 444 -3.80 10.04 19.45
N TRP A 445 -2.65 9.34 19.58
CA TRP A 445 -1.43 9.72 18.84
C TRP A 445 -1.59 9.67 17.32
N ASP A 446 -2.38 8.74 16.79
CA ASP A 446 -2.63 8.62 15.34
C ASP A 446 -3.81 9.47 14.86
N ARG A 447 -4.54 10.13 15.76
CA ARG A 447 -5.68 10.99 15.43
C ARG A 447 -5.22 12.42 15.30
N ASP A 448 -5.34 12.97 14.11
CA ASP A 448 -5.26 14.42 13.90
C ASP A 448 -6.63 15.01 14.30
N ASP A 449 -6.70 15.59 15.49
CA ASP A 449 -7.91 16.23 16.00
C ASP A 449 -8.09 17.67 15.47
N GLY A 450 -7.17 18.11 14.58
CA GLY A 450 -7.16 19.45 14.02
C GLY A 450 -6.85 20.54 15.04
N SER A 451 -6.36 20.18 16.25
CA SER A 451 -5.97 21.16 17.26
C SER A 451 -4.58 21.73 16.95
N ASP A 452 -4.42 23.04 17.12
CA ASP A 452 -3.12 23.74 17.01
C ASP A 452 -2.09 23.25 18.04
N ASN A 453 -2.51 22.45 19.02
CA ASN A 453 -1.67 21.91 20.09
C ASN A 453 -1.23 20.46 19.87
N ASN A 454 -1.52 19.86 18.70
CA ASN A 454 -1.08 18.50 18.44
C ASN A 454 0.44 18.43 18.32
N SER A 455 1.09 17.78 19.31
CA SER A 455 2.54 17.58 19.32
C SER A 455 2.99 16.49 18.36
N HIS A 456 2.12 15.56 17.97
CA HIS A 456 2.43 14.45 17.06
C HIS A 456 2.75 14.97 15.65
N ILE A 457 3.88 14.55 15.10
CA ILE A 457 4.37 15.02 13.78
C ILE A 457 4.52 13.92 12.75
N GLY A 458 4.43 12.66 13.18
CA GLY A 458 4.47 11.53 12.25
C GLY A 458 4.90 10.23 12.89
N THR A 459 4.94 9.19 12.08
CA THR A 459 5.13 7.82 12.54
C THR A 459 5.96 7.01 11.55
N VAL A 460 6.90 6.23 12.08
CA VAL A 460 7.56 5.16 11.32
C VAL A 460 6.93 3.83 11.72
N ALA A 461 6.30 3.19 10.76
CA ALA A 461 5.59 1.93 10.94
C ALA A 461 6.50 0.75 10.61
N ILE A 462 6.53 -0.27 11.47
CA ILE A 462 7.28 -1.50 11.27
C ILE A 462 6.29 -2.64 11.09
N PHE A 463 6.18 -3.11 9.87
CA PHE A 463 5.33 -4.23 9.49
C PHE A 463 6.15 -5.52 9.53
N ALA A 464 5.98 -6.29 10.60
CA ALA A 464 6.79 -7.46 10.90
C ALA A 464 5.93 -8.67 11.29
N MET A 465 6.50 -9.86 11.09
CA MET A 465 5.93 -11.11 11.61
C MET A 465 6.22 -11.26 13.11
N ASN A 466 5.54 -12.18 13.77
CA ASN A 466 5.77 -12.47 15.18
C ASN A 466 7.16 -13.10 15.42
N ARG A 467 7.72 -12.89 16.60
CA ARG A 467 9.08 -13.15 17.10
C ARG A 467 9.70 -14.55 16.88
N ASN A 468 9.06 -15.46 16.17
CA ASN A 468 9.50 -16.86 16.11
C ASN A 468 10.37 -17.22 14.89
N SER A 469 10.74 -16.27 14.03
CA SER A 469 11.61 -16.54 12.89
C SER A 469 13.09 -16.55 13.27
N GLY A 470 13.46 -15.94 14.41
CA GLY A 470 14.86 -15.78 14.84
C GLY A 470 15.64 -14.85 13.91
N SER A 471 14.98 -13.88 13.31
CA SER A 471 15.62 -12.89 12.45
C SER A 471 16.37 -11.87 13.31
N ASP A 472 17.64 -11.64 12.97
CA ASP A 472 18.47 -10.55 13.47
C ASP A 472 18.61 -9.43 12.43
N THR A 473 17.72 -9.41 11.43
CA THR A 473 17.74 -8.45 10.34
C THR A 473 17.45 -7.05 10.86
N MET A 474 18.41 -6.16 10.64
CA MET A 474 18.24 -4.73 10.88
C MET A 474 17.54 -4.09 9.70
N ILE A 475 16.54 -3.28 9.98
CA ILE A 475 15.79 -2.51 9.00
C ILE A 475 15.85 -1.02 9.33
N SER A 476 15.45 -0.20 8.36
CA SER A 476 15.41 1.24 8.51
C SER A 476 14.12 1.87 8.01
N GLY A 477 13.89 3.08 8.48
CA GLY A 477 12.83 3.97 8.02
C GLY A 477 13.16 5.40 8.38
N THR A 478 12.45 6.35 7.80
CA THR A 478 12.68 7.77 8.07
C THR A 478 11.39 8.54 8.31
N LEU A 479 11.54 9.65 9.03
CA LEU A 479 10.50 10.67 9.14
C LEU A 479 11.07 12.03 8.76
N PRO A 480 10.57 12.66 7.68
CA PRO A 480 10.89 14.05 7.38
C PRO A 480 10.30 15.00 8.44
N LEU A 481 11.11 15.94 8.93
CA LEU A 481 10.75 16.86 10.02
C LEU A 481 10.49 18.29 9.54
N THR A 482 10.99 18.65 8.35
CA THR A 482 11.00 20.03 7.84
C THR A 482 9.61 20.66 7.77
N SER A 483 8.60 19.91 7.28
CA SER A 483 7.23 20.42 7.22
C SER A 483 6.67 20.78 8.61
N ALA A 484 6.98 19.97 9.62
CA ALA A 484 6.54 20.21 10.99
C ALA A 484 7.23 21.42 11.63
N LEU A 485 8.51 21.66 11.31
CA LEU A 485 9.25 22.84 11.74
C LEU A 485 8.66 24.12 11.12
N ILE A 486 8.40 24.10 9.80
CA ILE A 486 7.82 25.24 9.07
C ILE A 486 6.42 25.58 9.60
N GLN A 487 5.57 24.56 9.83
CA GLN A 487 4.23 24.77 10.40
C GLN A 487 4.25 25.45 11.78
N ARG A 488 5.32 25.23 12.55
CA ARG A 488 5.53 25.88 13.86
C ARG A 488 6.25 27.22 13.78
N GLY A 489 6.59 27.69 12.56
CA GLY A 489 7.28 28.95 12.35
C GLY A 489 8.71 28.96 12.89
N ILE A 490 9.39 27.81 12.89
CA ILE A 490 10.78 27.70 13.35
C ILE A 490 11.70 28.14 12.22
N GLU A 491 12.54 29.15 12.50
CA GLU A 491 13.53 29.66 11.54
C GLU A 491 14.64 28.62 11.29
N PRO A 492 15.25 28.59 10.09
CA PRO A 492 16.25 27.58 9.74
C PRO A 492 17.44 27.51 10.70
N GLU A 493 17.92 28.66 11.17
CA GLU A 493 19.03 28.77 12.13
C GLU A 493 18.70 28.22 13.51
N ASP A 494 17.43 28.19 13.89
CA ASP A 494 16.97 27.68 15.20
C ASP A 494 16.55 26.20 15.13
N ALA A 495 16.44 25.60 13.93
CA ALA A 495 15.89 24.26 13.73
C ALA A 495 16.64 23.19 14.56
N GLU A 496 17.98 23.18 14.54
CA GLU A 496 18.75 22.20 15.29
C GLU A 496 18.55 22.34 16.81
N SER A 497 18.61 23.57 17.35
CA SER A 497 18.42 23.80 18.76
C SER A 497 17.01 23.46 19.22
N TYR A 498 16.01 23.79 18.41
CA TYR A 498 14.61 23.45 18.66
C TYR A 498 14.37 21.94 18.66
N LEU A 499 14.92 21.21 17.67
CA LEU A 499 14.81 19.75 17.62
C LEU A 499 15.49 19.09 18.83
N ARG A 500 16.65 19.58 19.27
CA ARG A 500 17.34 19.06 20.47
C ARG A 500 16.52 19.20 21.75
N GLU A 501 15.71 20.23 21.86
CA GLU A 501 14.88 20.51 23.03
C GLU A 501 13.50 19.85 22.96
N GLN A 502 12.89 19.80 21.79
CA GLN A 502 11.47 19.49 21.65
C GLN A 502 11.18 18.14 20.98
N LEU A 503 12.14 17.55 20.23
CA LEU A 503 11.89 16.29 19.55
C LEU A 503 11.88 15.13 20.54
N GLN A 504 10.74 14.46 20.61
CA GLN A 504 10.52 13.27 21.42
C GLN A 504 10.00 12.12 20.56
N PHE A 505 10.12 10.90 21.05
CA PHE A 505 9.52 9.74 20.42
C PHE A 505 8.92 8.79 21.46
N ARG A 506 7.99 7.94 21.00
CA ARG A 506 7.42 6.84 21.77
C ARG A 506 7.30 5.61 20.87
N VAL A 507 7.40 4.43 21.46
CA VAL A 507 7.22 3.17 20.76
C VAL A 507 5.90 2.54 21.16
N LEU A 508 5.09 2.17 20.17
CA LEU A 508 3.78 1.58 20.38
C LEU A 508 3.72 0.20 19.70
N GLY A 509 3.60 -0.84 20.49
CA GLY A 509 3.26 -2.21 20.05
C GLY A 509 1.76 -2.45 20.22
N SER A 510 1.37 -3.43 21.06
CA SER A 510 0.01 -3.58 21.59
C SER A 510 -0.33 -2.54 22.67
N GLU A 511 0.68 -2.04 23.32
CA GLU A 511 0.69 -0.97 24.32
C GLU A 511 2.00 -0.16 24.19
N GLU A 512 2.14 0.93 24.91
CA GLU A 512 3.38 1.70 24.94
C GLU A 512 4.53 0.85 25.50
N VAL A 513 5.68 0.86 24.82
CA VAL A 513 6.86 0.05 25.14
C VAL A 513 8.02 0.98 25.50
N ASP A 514 8.77 0.62 26.56
CA ASP A 514 10.02 1.33 26.89
C ASP A 514 11.03 1.15 25.74
N PRO A 515 11.59 2.23 25.19
CA PRO A 515 12.57 2.14 24.12
C PRO A 515 13.78 1.23 24.41
N SER A 516 14.15 1.06 25.68
CA SER A 516 15.23 0.16 26.09
C SER A 516 14.93 -1.33 25.90
N GLU A 517 13.65 -1.69 25.74
CA GLU A 517 13.19 -3.05 25.45
C GLU A 517 13.14 -3.35 23.94
N VAL A 518 13.37 -2.34 23.09
CA VAL A 518 13.28 -2.45 21.63
C VAL A 518 14.65 -2.79 21.05
N ALA A 519 14.86 -4.02 20.70
CA ALA A 519 16.15 -4.54 20.25
C ALA A 519 16.68 -3.79 19.01
N GLY A 520 17.93 -3.31 19.09
CA GLY A 520 18.62 -2.63 17.98
C GLY A 520 18.05 -1.26 17.63
N LEU A 521 17.20 -0.67 18.47
CA LEU A 521 16.68 0.67 18.23
C LEU A 521 17.80 1.71 18.30
N TYR A 522 17.95 2.45 17.21
CA TYR A 522 18.84 3.59 17.10
C TYR A 522 18.12 4.68 16.30
N ILE A 523 18.12 5.90 16.83
CA ILE A 523 17.47 7.06 16.20
C ILE A 523 18.47 8.22 16.18
N ASP A 524 18.74 8.72 14.96
CA ASP A 524 19.49 9.95 14.75
C ASP A 524 18.72 10.93 13.88
N VAL A 525 19.08 12.20 13.97
CA VAL A 525 18.58 13.24 13.08
C VAL A 525 19.69 13.73 12.20
N SER A 526 19.42 13.73 10.91
CA SER A 526 20.32 14.24 9.87
C SER A 526 19.66 15.37 9.10
N CYS A 527 20.47 16.17 8.40
CA CYS A 527 19.97 17.16 7.46
C CYS A 527 20.73 17.14 6.15
N SER A 528 20.07 17.63 5.10
CA SER A 528 20.65 17.81 3.76
C SER A 528 20.19 19.16 3.20
N ASP A 529 21.11 19.89 2.57
CA ASP A 529 20.74 21.07 1.81
C ASP A 529 20.14 20.66 0.47
N VAL A 530 19.01 21.26 0.13
CA VAL A 530 18.28 20.98 -1.09
C VAL A 530 18.17 22.25 -1.93
N LYS A 531 18.58 22.16 -3.20
CA LYS A 531 18.50 23.24 -4.18
C LYS A 531 17.41 22.93 -5.20
N ILE A 532 16.59 23.90 -5.52
CA ILE A 532 15.60 23.85 -6.61
C ILE A 532 15.89 24.97 -7.58
N GLU A 533 16.37 24.63 -8.78
CA GLU A 533 16.59 25.59 -9.86
C GLU A 533 15.24 26.15 -10.35
N ALA A 534 15.19 27.45 -10.72
CA ALA A 534 13.95 28.09 -11.17
C ALA A 534 13.34 27.46 -12.43
N ASP A 535 14.20 26.95 -13.30
CA ASP A 535 13.81 26.32 -14.58
C ASP A 535 13.70 24.78 -14.48
N SER A 536 13.94 24.22 -13.28
CA SER A 536 13.92 22.78 -13.03
C SER A 536 12.99 22.47 -11.85
N ASP A 537 12.02 21.61 -12.10
CA ASP A 537 11.15 21.10 -11.03
C ASP A 537 11.83 19.99 -10.18
N LYS A 538 13.10 19.65 -10.49
CA LYS A 538 13.83 18.59 -9.83
C LYS A 538 14.74 19.13 -8.72
N PRO A 539 14.54 18.69 -7.45
CA PRO A 539 15.46 19.02 -6.36
C PRO A 539 16.85 18.39 -6.57
N GLU A 540 17.89 19.15 -6.27
CA GLU A 540 19.27 18.67 -6.16
C GLU A 540 19.62 18.55 -4.67
N TRP A 541 19.99 17.34 -4.27
CA TRP A 541 20.27 17.00 -2.87
C TRP A 541 21.76 17.07 -2.57
N GLY A 542 22.12 17.75 -1.49
CA GLY A 542 23.45 17.73 -0.91
C GLY A 542 23.72 16.45 -0.12
N GLU A 543 24.86 16.41 0.54
CA GLU A 543 25.22 15.32 1.43
C GLU A 543 24.30 15.30 2.68
N LEU A 544 23.88 14.11 3.10
CA LEU A 544 23.13 13.92 4.33
C LEU A 544 24.09 13.88 5.52
N VAL A 545 24.01 14.88 6.40
CA VAL A 545 24.90 15.07 7.54
C VAL A 545 24.16 14.79 8.84
N SER A 546 24.66 13.83 9.64
CA SER A 546 24.12 13.55 10.98
C SER A 546 24.39 14.74 11.92
N ARG A 547 23.39 15.17 12.67
CA ARG A 547 23.43 16.33 13.58
C ARG A 547 23.29 15.97 15.05
N MET A 548 22.44 14.99 15.35
CA MET A 548 22.25 14.55 16.72
C MET A 548 21.79 13.11 16.80
N ILE A 549 22.13 12.44 17.90
CA ILE A 549 21.58 11.14 18.28
C ILE A 549 20.44 11.39 19.26
N LEU A 550 19.28 10.85 18.97
CA LEU A 550 18.11 10.92 19.83
C LEU A 550 18.02 9.70 20.74
N TRP A 551 18.45 8.54 20.25
CA TRP A 551 18.47 7.28 20.99
C TRP A 551 19.53 6.32 20.43
N SER A 552 20.21 5.54 21.35
CA SER A 552 21.26 4.58 20.95
C SER A 552 21.38 3.39 21.91
#